data_98330269c0bdfc079f7b828f603abd3a
#
_entry.id   98330269c0bdfc079f7b828f603abd3a
#
_cell.length_a   1.000
_cell.length_b   1.000
_cell.length_c   1.000
_cell.angle_alpha   90.00
_cell.angle_beta   90.00
_cell.angle_gamma   90.00
#
_symmetry.space_group_name_H-M   'P 1'
#
loop_
_entity.id
_entity.type
_entity.pdbx_description
1 polymer ?
#
loop_
_entity_poly.entity_id
_entity_poly.type
_entity_poly.pdbx_seq_one_letter_code
_entity_poly.pdbx_strand_id
1 'polypeptide(L)'
;MSETVPSPDAELRDSVAVSAFGRLAGAVAGVTGPSPSTLRRAILVNLRQTGPMSPDGIATHLGASRTGVLQQLHALEQAGLVAHSIERHGVGRPRHLYDVTPDAQDLFPADYDGFAAALLDAIESVGGQDLVEEVFAARRQQLGTRLREQLAARVAPDAPLADRVRELAVIQEGAGYLAEAIVTADDTIRLREHNCAIFHLAREASSCCEAELALFREVLGADVVRETHIASGDRSCTYRVEHRAGD
;
A
#
# COMPACT_ATOMS: atom_id res chain seq x y z
N MET A 1 36.27 -8.15 -36.79
CA MET A 1 34.80 -8.29 -36.67
C MET A 1 34.58 -8.81 -35.24
N SER A 2 34.28 -7.92 -34.32
CA SER A 2 34.01 -8.27 -32.92
C SER A 2 32.51 -8.20 -32.70
N GLU A 3 31.86 -9.32 -32.51
CA GLU A 3 30.48 -9.41 -32.11
C GLU A 3 30.37 -9.08 -30.64
N THR A 4 29.61 -8.02 -30.34
CA THR A 4 29.26 -7.60 -29.00
C THR A 4 28.07 -8.46 -28.56
N VAL A 5 28.30 -9.36 -27.59
CA VAL A 5 27.25 -10.16 -26.96
C VAL A 5 26.47 -9.22 -26.02
N PRO A 6 25.14 -9.13 -26.12
CA PRO A 6 24.34 -8.31 -25.20
C PRO A 6 24.32 -8.93 -23.81
N SER A 7 24.40 -8.06 -22.79
CA SER A 7 24.39 -8.42 -21.38
C SER A 7 23.01 -8.97 -20.97
N PRO A 8 22.94 -10.03 -20.15
CA PRO A 8 21.68 -10.67 -19.73
C PRO A 8 20.77 -9.76 -18.88
N ASP A 9 21.26 -8.61 -18.41
CA ASP A 9 20.51 -7.67 -17.59
C ASP A 9 19.51 -6.79 -18.37
N ALA A 10 19.59 -6.74 -19.71
CA ALA A 10 18.69 -5.96 -20.55
C ALA A 10 17.32 -6.67 -20.76
N GLU A 11 17.33 -8.01 -20.86
CA GLU A 11 16.11 -8.81 -21.09
C GLU A 11 15.21 -8.96 -19.85
N LEU A 12 15.79 -8.87 -18.62
CA LEU A 12 15.01 -8.95 -17.39
C LEU A 12 14.16 -7.70 -17.12
N ARG A 13 14.59 -6.52 -17.58
CA ARG A 13 13.89 -5.25 -17.34
C ARG A 13 12.62 -5.11 -18.16
N ASP A 14 12.58 -5.64 -19.38
CA ASP A 14 11.40 -5.57 -20.25
C ASP A 14 10.31 -6.59 -19.87
N SER A 15 10.66 -7.72 -19.24
CA SER A 15 9.72 -8.77 -18.86
C SER A 15 8.86 -8.41 -17.66
N VAL A 16 9.37 -7.64 -16.69
CA VAL A 16 8.64 -7.30 -15.45
C VAL A 16 7.63 -6.18 -15.67
N ALA A 17 7.94 -5.19 -16.49
CA ALA A 17 7.06 -4.08 -16.79
C ALA A 17 5.80 -4.49 -17.61
N VAL A 18 5.90 -5.50 -18.45
CA VAL A 18 4.79 -5.96 -19.32
C VAL A 18 3.79 -6.87 -18.57
N SER A 19 4.23 -7.56 -17.52
CA SER A 19 3.42 -8.57 -16.82
C SER A 19 2.32 -7.97 -15.92
N ALA A 20 2.50 -6.78 -15.36
CA ALA A 20 1.49 -6.13 -14.51
C ALA A 20 0.36 -5.46 -15.32
N PHE A 21 0.63 -5.02 -16.54
CA PHE A 21 -0.34 -4.37 -17.42
C PHE A 21 -1.16 -5.32 -18.31
N GLY A 22 -0.69 -6.55 -18.51
CA GLY A 22 -1.26 -7.51 -19.48
C GLY A 22 -2.48 -8.29 -19.01
N ARG A 23 -2.84 -8.30 -17.73
CA ARG A 23 -3.90 -9.18 -17.20
C ARG A 23 -5.31 -8.58 -17.11
N LEU A 24 -5.51 -7.34 -17.54
CA LEU A 24 -6.84 -6.69 -17.55
C LEU A 24 -7.37 -6.33 -18.96
N ALA A 25 -6.72 -6.79 -20.01
CA ALA A 25 -7.12 -6.52 -21.40
C ALA A 25 -7.79 -7.73 -22.09
N GLY A 26 -8.46 -8.60 -21.35
CA GLY A 26 -9.17 -9.75 -21.87
C GLY A 26 -10.68 -9.64 -21.76
N ALA A 27 -11.35 -9.50 -22.91
CA ALA A 27 -12.78 -9.71 -23.18
C ALA A 27 -13.77 -8.62 -22.70
N VAL A 28 -14.12 -7.68 -23.59
CA VAL A 28 -15.53 -7.52 -24.04
C VAL A 28 -15.49 -6.80 -25.41
N ALA A 29 -15.70 -7.53 -26.47
CA ALA A 29 -16.05 -6.99 -27.78
C ALA A 29 -17.55 -6.61 -27.73
N GLY A 30 -17.88 -5.30 -27.89
CA GLY A 30 -19.26 -4.92 -28.12
C GLY A 30 -19.78 -3.65 -27.47
N VAL A 31 -18.93 -2.77 -26.89
CA VAL A 31 -19.36 -1.44 -26.46
C VAL A 31 -18.44 -0.39 -27.05
N THR A 32 -18.99 0.49 -27.86
CA THR A 32 -18.28 1.61 -28.49
C THR A 32 -17.90 2.66 -27.42
N GLY A 33 -16.69 2.57 -26.89
CA GLY A 33 -16.07 3.52 -25.97
C GLY A 33 -15.64 2.89 -24.65
N PRO A 34 -14.53 3.37 -24.03
CA PRO A 34 -14.11 2.88 -22.73
C PRO A 34 -15.13 3.20 -21.65
N SER A 35 -15.34 2.28 -20.70
CA SER A 35 -16.17 2.54 -19.52
C SER A 35 -15.63 3.75 -18.73
N PRO A 36 -16.45 4.47 -17.94
CA PRO A 36 -16.00 5.64 -17.18
C PRO A 36 -14.76 5.39 -16.31
N SER A 37 -14.67 4.22 -15.68
CA SER A 37 -13.50 3.81 -14.89
C SER A 37 -12.25 3.58 -15.75
N THR A 38 -12.42 3.00 -16.93
CA THR A 38 -11.33 2.79 -17.90
C THR A 38 -10.85 4.12 -18.47
N LEU A 39 -11.77 5.04 -18.83
CA LEU A 39 -11.42 6.37 -19.33
C LEU A 39 -10.70 7.21 -18.27
N ARG A 40 -11.17 7.18 -17.01
CA ARG A 40 -10.53 7.87 -15.90
C ARG A 40 -9.06 7.48 -15.76
N ARG A 41 -8.77 6.16 -15.76
CA ARG A 41 -7.41 5.64 -15.68
C ARG A 41 -6.58 6.02 -16.90
N ALA A 42 -7.16 5.91 -18.10
CA ALA A 42 -6.47 6.26 -19.34
C ALA A 42 -6.08 7.76 -19.37
N ILE A 43 -6.92 8.67 -18.88
CA ILE A 43 -6.61 10.09 -18.75
C ILE A 43 -5.41 10.30 -17.82
N LEU A 44 -5.41 9.70 -16.62
CA LEU A 44 -4.30 9.83 -15.67
C LEU A 44 -2.98 9.32 -16.25
N VAL A 45 -2.99 8.14 -16.87
CA VAL A 45 -1.79 7.58 -17.51
C VAL A 45 -1.31 8.47 -18.66
N ASN A 46 -2.23 8.93 -19.49
CA ASN A 46 -1.89 9.83 -20.60
C ASN A 46 -1.23 11.12 -20.10
N LEU A 47 -1.84 11.81 -19.13
CA LEU A 47 -1.28 13.03 -18.56
C LEU A 47 0.09 12.79 -17.91
N ARG A 48 0.26 11.66 -17.19
CA ARG A 48 1.55 11.31 -16.58
C ARG A 48 2.66 11.09 -17.59
N GLN A 49 2.33 10.52 -18.76
CA GLN A 49 3.30 10.22 -19.81
C GLN A 49 3.62 11.41 -20.71
N THR A 50 2.62 12.24 -20.98
CA THR A 50 2.75 13.33 -21.98
C THR A 50 2.90 14.72 -21.37
N GLY A 51 2.59 14.88 -20.07
CA GLY A 51 2.53 16.15 -19.39
C GLY A 51 1.21 16.91 -19.64
N PRO A 52 1.18 18.24 -19.37
CA PRO A 52 -0.03 19.04 -19.43
C PRO A 52 -0.69 19.01 -20.80
N MET A 53 -1.99 18.74 -20.84
CA MET A 53 -2.73 18.61 -22.10
C MET A 53 -4.13 19.23 -22.02
N SER A 54 -4.62 19.75 -23.17
CA SER A 54 -5.99 20.24 -23.25
C SER A 54 -7.01 19.10 -23.34
N PRO A 55 -8.29 19.33 -22.94
CA PRO A 55 -9.33 18.31 -23.06
C PRO A 55 -9.53 17.78 -24.49
N ASP A 56 -9.36 18.64 -25.49
CA ASP A 56 -9.44 18.23 -26.90
C ASP A 56 -8.25 17.36 -27.29
N GLY A 57 -7.04 17.70 -26.80
CA GLY A 57 -5.84 16.89 -27.01
C GLY A 57 -5.97 15.49 -26.39
N ILE A 58 -6.44 15.41 -25.15
CA ILE A 58 -6.69 14.15 -24.45
C ILE A 58 -7.75 13.32 -25.20
N ALA A 59 -8.86 13.94 -25.61
CA ALA A 59 -9.93 13.29 -26.35
C ALA A 59 -9.43 12.68 -27.67
N THR A 60 -8.63 13.43 -28.41
CA THR A 60 -8.01 12.97 -29.66
C THR A 60 -7.03 11.82 -29.41
N HIS A 61 -6.17 11.94 -28.39
CA HIS A 61 -5.14 10.94 -28.09
C HIS A 61 -5.76 9.62 -27.65
N LEU A 62 -6.84 9.68 -26.85
CA LEU A 62 -7.50 8.48 -26.31
C LEU A 62 -8.64 7.94 -27.18
N GLY A 63 -8.96 8.60 -28.30
CA GLY A 63 -10.12 8.22 -29.12
C GLY A 63 -11.46 8.33 -28.37
N ALA A 64 -11.57 9.26 -27.41
CA ALA A 64 -12.71 9.43 -26.53
C ALA A 64 -13.53 10.68 -26.90
N SER A 65 -14.78 10.76 -26.42
CA SER A 65 -15.56 11.97 -26.61
C SER A 65 -15.05 13.10 -25.71
N ARG A 66 -15.02 14.33 -26.23
CA ARG A 66 -14.64 15.52 -25.45
C ARG A 66 -15.50 15.69 -24.19
N THR A 67 -16.79 15.42 -24.28
CA THR A 67 -17.72 15.51 -23.15
C THR A 67 -17.37 14.49 -22.06
N GLY A 68 -17.08 13.24 -22.43
CA GLY A 68 -16.64 12.21 -21.50
C GLY A 68 -15.31 12.57 -20.82
N VAL A 69 -14.35 13.10 -21.58
CA VAL A 69 -13.06 13.56 -21.03
C VAL A 69 -13.27 14.69 -20.02
N LEU A 70 -14.07 15.72 -20.35
CA LEU A 70 -14.34 16.83 -19.43
C LEU A 70 -15.03 16.37 -18.15
N GLN A 71 -15.99 15.46 -18.26
CA GLN A 71 -16.64 14.89 -17.07
C GLN A 71 -15.67 14.19 -16.14
N GLN A 72 -14.73 13.39 -16.71
CA GLN A 72 -13.71 12.72 -15.91
C GLN A 72 -12.67 13.71 -15.35
N LEU A 73 -12.24 14.70 -16.12
CA LEU A 73 -11.31 15.74 -15.64
C LEU A 73 -11.89 16.51 -14.47
N HIS A 74 -13.17 16.91 -14.52
CA HIS A 74 -13.82 17.60 -13.40
C HIS A 74 -13.88 16.70 -12.14
N ALA A 75 -14.21 15.41 -12.30
CA ALA A 75 -14.24 14.47 -11.19
C ALA A 75 -12.84 14.23 -10.59
N LEU A 76 -11.81 14.16 -11.43
CA LEU A 76 -10.40 14.01 -11.01
C LEU A 76 -9.89 15.28 -10.31
N GLU A 77 -10.29 16.45 -10.80
CA GLU A 77 -9.93 17.72 -10.18
C GLU A 77 -10.59 17.92 -8.81
N GLN A 78 -11.89 17.57 -8.69
CA GLN A 78 -12.57 17.56 -7.38
C GLN A 78 -11.93 16.59 -6.38
N ALA A 79 -11.35 15.49 -6.87
CA ALA A 79 -10.61 14.54 -6.05
C ALA A 79 -9.16 14.98 -5.78
N GLY A 80 -8.71 16.14 -6.29
CA GLY A 80 -7.35 16.64 -6.12
C GLY A 80 -6.27 15.89 -6.91
N LEU A 81 -6.66 15.00 -7.84
CA LEU A 81 -5.74 14.13 -8.59
C LEU A 81 -5.22 14.77 -9.89
N VAL A 82 -5.93 15.78 -10.38
CA VAL A 82 -5.58 16.57 -11.56
C VAL A 82 -5.78 18.03 -11.21
N ALA A 83 -4.93 18.89 -11.72
CA ALA A 83 -5.08 20.34 -11.64
C ALA A 83 -5.03 20.94 -13.05
N HIS A 84 -5.66 22.11 -13.26
CA HIS A 84 -5.53 22.80 -14.53
C HIS A 84 -4.80 24.13 -14.38
N SER A 85 -4.09 24.49 -15.44
CA SER A 85 -3.49 25.80 -15.63
C SER A 85 -4.11 26.48 -16.86
N ILE A 86 -4.02 27.80 -16.88
CA ILE A 86 -4.52 28.60 -18.02
C ILE A 86 -3.33 29.11 -18.79
N GLU A 87 -3.19 28.64 -20.03
CA GLU A 87 -2.18 29.12 -20.96
C GLU A 87 -2.78 30.23 -21.85
N ARG A 88 -2.12 31.39 -21.88
CA ARG A 88 -2.51 32.54 -22.69
C ARG A 88 -1.50 32.72 -23.84
N HIS A 89 -1.93 32.45 -25.06
CA HIS A 89 -1.13 32.71 -26.28
C HIS A 89 -1.70 33.91 -27.01
N GLY A 90 -1.14 35.11 -26.79
CA GLY A 90 -1.46 36.33 -27.58
C GLY A 90 -2.96 36.63 -27.70
N VAL A 91 -3.42 36.92 -28.92
CA VAL A 91 -4.83 37.18 -29.24
C VAL A 91 -5.54 35.84 -29.49
N GLY A 92 -6.32 35.35 -28.51
CA GLY A 92 -7.07 34.11 -28.63
C GLY A 92 -7.77 33.71 -27.32
N ARG A 93 -8.64 32.67 -27.37
CA ARG A 93 -9.30 32.15 -26.20
C ARG A 93 -8.24 31.43 -25.32
N PRO A 94 -8.19 31.72 -23.99
CA PRO A 94 -7.30 31.03 -23.08
C PRO A 94 -7.48 29.49 -23.14
N ARG A 95 -6.38 28.78 -23.12
CA ARG A 95 -6.34 27.31 -23.15
C ARG A 95 -6.22 26.76 -21.75
N HIS A 96 -7.12 25.89 -21.37
CA HIS A 96 -6.99 25.11 -20.13
C HIS A 96 -6.14 23.87 -20.42
N LEU A 97 -5.04 23.70 -19.69
CA LEU A 97 -4.19 22.52 -19.71
C LEU A 97 -4.31 21.82 -18.38
N TYR A 98 -4.62 20.55 -18.43
CA TYR A 98 -4.74 19.67 -17.25
C TYR A 98 -3.47 18.86 -17.10
N ASP A 99 -3.03 18.65 -15.84
CA ASP A 99 -1.92 17.78 -15.49
C ASP A 99 -2.21 17.03 -14.20
N VAL A 100 -1.50 15.90 -13.97
CA VAL A 100 -1.60 15.15 -12.72
C VAL A 100 -0.96 15.93 -11.58
N THR A 101 -1.56 15.84 -10.41
CA THR A 101 -0.99 16.40 -9.18
C THR A 101 -0.02 15.40 -8.53
N PRO A 102 0.83 15.84 -7.57
CA PRO A 102 1.62 14.92 -6.76
C PRO A 102 0.77 13.88 -6.02
N ASP A 103 -0.44 14.24 -5.57
CA ASP A 103 -1.37 13.34 -4.85
C ASP A 103 -1.88 12.18 -5.73
N ALA A 104 -1.79 12.31 -7.05
CA ALA A 104 -2.10 11.22 -7.97
C ALA A 104 -1.01 10.13 -8.01
N GLN A 105 0.15 10.31 -7.35
CA GLN A 105 1.27 9.37 -7.41
C GLN A 105 0.86 7.97 -6.92
N ASP A 106 0.04 7.89 -5.88
CA ASP A 106 -0.41 6.61 -5.29
C ASP A 106 -1.34 5.79 -6.20
N LEU A 107 -1.83 6.39 -7.29
CA LEU A 107 -2.64 5.69 -8.29
C LEU A 107 -1.82 5.02 -9.39
N PHE A 108 -0.52 5.30 -9.44
CA PHE A 108 0.39 4.67 -10.39
C PHE A 108 1.07 3.45 -9.78
N PRO A 109 1.52 2.50 -10.62
CA PRO A 109 2.22 1.32 -10.11
C PRO A 109 3.42 1.71 -9.24
N ALA A 110 3.53 1.07 -8.10
CA ALA A 110 4.65 1.18 -7.18
C ALA A 110 5.12 -0.25 -6.82
N ASP A 111 6.41 -0.40 -6.58
CA ASP A 111 7.03 -1.68 -6.21
C ASP A 111 7.74 -1.54 -4.85
N TYR A 112 6.97 -1.12 -3.84
CA TYR A 112 7.51 -1.02 -2.47
C TYR A 112 7.85 -2.39 -1.89
N ASP A 113 7.08 -3.42 -2.24
CA ASP A 113 7.32 -4.78 -1.77
C ASP A 113 8.63 -5.34 -2.34
N GLY A 114 8.84 -5.23 -3.66
CA GLY A 114 10.08 -5.65 -4.32
C GLY A 114 11.29 -4.87 -3.83
N PHE A 115 11.14 -3.56 -3.62
CA PHE A 115 12.21 -2.74 -3.04
C PHE A 115 12.54 -3.18 -1.59
N ALA A 116 11.53 -3.46 -0.77
CA ALA A 116 11.75 -3.90 0.62
C ALA A 116 12.42 -5.29 0.66
N ALA A 117 11.99 -6.22 -0.19
CA ALA A 117 12.63 -7.54 -0.30
C ALA A 117 14.11 -7.41 -0.73
N ALA A 118 14.39 -6.68 -1.81
CA ALA A 118 15.75 -6.44 -2.28
C ALA A 118 16.64 -5.74 -1.23
N LEU A 119 16.07 -4.86 -0.42
CA LEU A 119 16.78 -4.22 0.68
C LEU A 119 17.15 -5.22 1.79
N LEU A 120 16.25 -6.14 2.14
CA LEU A 120 16.54 -7.21 3.11
C LEU A 120 17.61 -8.17 2.59
N ASP A 121 17.55 -8.57 1.33
CA ASP A 121 18.59 -9.39 0.69
C ASP A 121 19.97 -8.69 0.73
N ALA A 122 20.00 -7.39 0.48
CA ALA A 122 21.22 -6.60 0.56
C ALA A 122 21.76 -6.54 2.01
N ILE A 123 20.90 -6.37 3.01
CA ILE A 123 21.29 -6.38 4.43
C ILE A 123 21.88 -7.74 4.82
N GLU A 124 21.22 -8.83 4.42
CA GLU A 124 21.71 -10.19 4.65
C GLU A 124 23.06 -10.44 3.97
N SER A 125 23.21 -9.97 2.73
CA SER A 125 24.48 -10.08 1.98
C SER A 125 25.65 -9.35 2.65
N VAL A 126 25.41 -8.24 3.37
CA VAL A 126 26.45 -7.43 4.02
C VAL A 126 26.80 -7.96 5.41
N GLY A 127 25.81 -8.38 6.19
CA GLY A 127 26.02 -8.71 7.61
C GLY A 127 25.43 -10.06 8.05
N GLY A 128 24.93 -10.86 7.12
CA GLY A 128 24.31 -12.14 7.42
C GLY A 128 22.94 -11.99 8.12
N GLN A 129 22.41 -13.12 8.56
CA GLN A 129 21.14 -13.20 9.27
C GLN A 129 21.14 -12.39 10.58
N ASP A 130 22.28 -12.30 11.26
CA ASP A 130 22.42 -11.54 12.51
C ASP A 130 22.10 -10.06 12.30
N LEU A 131 22.58 -9.45 11.20
CA LEU A 131 22.29 -8.06 10.89
C LEU A 131 20.81 -7.86 10.52
N VAL A 132 20.20 -8.80 9.83
CA VAL A 132 18.74 -8.78 9.56
C VAL A 132 17.95 -8.76 10.87
N GLU A 133 18.31 -9.61 11.84
CA GLU A 133 17.66 -9.66 13.15
C GLU A 133 17.88 -8.36 13.95
N GLU A 134 19.07 -7.76 13.92
CA GLU A 134 19.33 -6.46 14.54
C GLU A 134 18.46 -5.34 13.93
N VAL A 135 18.32 -5.30 12.62
CA VAL A 135 17.47 -4.33 11.91
C VAL A 135 15.98 -4.50 12.30
N PHE A 136 15.48 -5.74 12.38
CA PHE A 136 14.13 -5.99 12.85
C PHE A 136 13.93 -5.67 14.32
N ALA A 137 14.92 -5.91 15.16
CA ALA A 137 14.88 -5.53 16.59
C ALA A 137 14.83 -3.99 16.74
N ALA A 138 15.65 -3.25 16.01
CA ALA A 138 15.64 -1.79 16.01
C ALA A 138 14.28 -1.24 15.50
N ARG A 139 13.74 -1.79 14.40
CA ARG A 139 12.41 -1.45 13.89
C ARG A 139 11.31 -1.70 14.92
N ARG A 140 11.35 -2.85 15.60
CA ARG A 140 10.40 -3.19 16.66
C ARG A 140 10.43 -2.17 17.79
N GLN A 141 11.63 -1.74 18.25
CA GLN A 141 11.75 -0.71 19.28
C GLN A 141 11.14 0.62 18.85
N GLN A 142 11.40 1.07 17.63
CA GLN A 142 10.84 2.30 17.09
C GLN A 142 9.31 2.24 17.00
N LEU A 143 8.77 1.14 16.46
CA LEU A 143 7.32 0.92 16.38
C LEU A 143 6.70 0.81 17.78
N GLY A 144 7.35 0.09 18.69
CA GLY A 144 6.88 -0.07 20.08
C GLY A 144 6.77 1.25 20.81
N THR A 145 7.72 2.17 20.62
CA THR A 145 7.65 3.51 21.18
C THR A 145 6.44 4.27 20.63
N ARG A 146 6.27 4.31 19.31
CA ARG A 146 5.14 4.99 18.66
C ARG A 146 3.78 4.39 19.08
N LEU A 147 3.67 3.07 19.10
CA LEU A 147 2.43 2.40 19.51
C LEU A 147 2.09 2.66 20.98
N ARG A 148 3.06 2.65 21.89
CA ARG A 148 2.83 3.00 23.30
C ARG A 148 2.37 4.44 23.45
N GLU A 149 2.95 5.39 22.75
CA GLU A 149 2.53 6.80 22.73
C GLU A 149 1.10 6.95 22.21
N GLN A 150 0.79 6.29 21.08
CA GLN A 150 -0.56 6.32 20.50
C GLN A 150 -1.59 5.67 21.41
N LEU A 151 -1.25 4.55 22.06
CA LEU A 151 -2.13 3.86 22.99
C LEU A 151 -2.36 4.70 24.26
N ALA A 152 -1.30 5.29 24.83
CA ALA A 152 -1.40 6.16 26.02
C ALA A 152 -2.22 7.44 25.77
N ALA A 153 -2.29 7.91 24.53
CA ALA A 153 -3.14 9.04 24.15
C ALA A 153 -4.64 8.68 24.06
N ARG A 154 -4.98 7.37 24.03
CA ARG A 154 -6.34 6.86 23.82
C ARG A 154 -6.93 6.20 25.05
N VAL A 155 -6.11 5.55 25.86
CA VAL A 155 -6.54 4.76 27.01
C VAL A 155 -5.57 4.92 28.18
N ALA A 156 -6.09 4.93 29.41
CA ALA A 156 -5.26 5.04 30.61
C ALA A 156 -4.31 3.82 30.74
N PRO A 157 -3.11 3.99 31.31
CA PRO A 157 -2.14 2.89 31.45
C PRO A 157 -2.64 1.70 32.29
N ASP A 158 -3.53 1.96 33.25
CA ASP A 158 -4.15 0.98 34.14
C ASP A 158 -5.53 0.49 33.66
N ALA A 159 -5.92 0.84 32.43
CA ALA A 159 -7.18 0.39 31.86
C ALA A 159 -7.20 -1.16 31.69
N PRO A 160 -8.40 -1.78 31.73
CA PRO A 160 -8.57 -3.19 31.48
C PRO A 160 -7.87 -3.64 30.19
N LEU A 161 -7.29 -4.83 30.18
CA LEU A 161 -6.57 -5.39 29.03
C LEU A 161 -7.44 -5.40 27.76
N ALA A 162 -8.73 -5.73 27.91
CA ALA A 162 -9.69 -5.71 26.81
C ALA A 162 -9.81 -4.32 26.15
N ASP A 163 -9.80 -3.24 26.92
CA ASP A 163 -9.88 -1.86 26.40
C ASP A 163 -8.59 -1.48 25.68
N ARG A 164 -7.44 -1.87 26.22
CA ARG A 164 -6.14 -1.67 25.58
C ARG A 164 -6.04 -2.40 24.25
N VAL A 165 -6.57 -3.63 24.16
CA VAL A 165 -6.63 -4.41 22.90
C VAL A 165 -7.61 -3.77 21.90
N ARG A 166 -8.74 -3.21 22.35
CA ARG A 166 -9.65 -2.45 21.46
C ARG A 166 -8.98 -1.22 20.84
N GLU A 167 -8.26 -0.45 21.65
CA GLU A 167 -7.55 0.72 21.13
C GLU A 167 -6.37 0.34 20.23
N LEU A 168 -5.67 -0.76 20.53
CA LEU A 168 -4.66 -1.31 19.64
C LEU A 168 -5.27 -1.72 18.29
N ALA A 169 -6.45 -2.34 18.29
CA ALA A 169 -7.15 -2.69 17.06
C ALA A 169 -7.48 -1.45 16.21
N VAL A 170 -7.93 -0.35 16.83
CA VAL A 170 -8.17 0.94 16.13
C VAL A 170 -6.89 1.49 15.51
N ILE A 171 -5.75 1.38 16.20
CA ILE A 171 -4.45 1.82 15.66
C ILE A 171 -4.05 0.96 14.47
N GLN A 172 -4.18 -0.37 14.57
CA GLN A 172 -3.87 -1.32 13.50
C GLN A 172 -4.82 -1.18 12.31
N GLU A 173 -6.10 -0.86 12.54
CA GLU A 173 -7.04 -0.52 11.47
C GLU A 173 -6.53 0.68 10.65
N GLY A 174 -6.10 1.75 11.32
CA GLY A 174 -5.50 2.93 10.70
C GLY A 174 -4.18 2.64 9.96
N ALA A 175 -3.48 1.57 10.32
CA ALA A 175 -2.27 1.10 9.66
C ALA A 175 -2.52 0.14 8.49
N GLY A 176 -3.79 -0.16 8.18
CA GLY A 176 -4.20 -0.98 7.02
C GLY A 176 -4.33 -2.48 7.27
N TYR A 177 -4.34 -2.91 8.54
CA TYR A 177 -4.46 -4.34 8.89
C TYR A 177 -5.92 -4.83 8.96
N LEU A 178 -6.92 -3.96 8.82
CA LEU A 178 -8.35 -4.28 8.97
C LEU A 178 -8.59 -5.04 10.29
N ALA A 179 -8.19 -4.39 11.40
CA ALA A 179 -8.10 -5.03 12.69
C ALA A 179 -9.36 -4.84 13.54
N GLU A 180 -9.71 -5.86 14.31
CA GLU A 180 -10.78 -5.83 15.30
C GLU A 180 -10.36 -6.49 16.61
N ALA A 181 -10.94 -6.03 17.72
CA ALA A 181 -10.82 -6.70 19.02
C ALA A 181 -12.09 -7.51 19.30
N ILE A 182 -11.94 -8.77 19.68
CA ILE A 182 -13.02 -9.67 20.01
C ILE A 182 -12.89 -10.03 21.49
N VAL A 183 -13.91 -9.71 22.29
CA VAL A 183 -14.00 -10.13 23.69
C VAL A 183 -15.24 -11.01 23.80
N THR A 184 -15.04 -12.27 24.17
CA THR A 184 -16.12 -13.25 24.29
C THR A 184 -16.71 -13.25 25.70
N ALA A 185 -17.85 -13.92 25.91
CA ALA A 185 -18.57 -13.95 27.18
C ALA A 185 -17.79 -14.67 28.30
N ASP A 186 -16.78 -15.46 27.96
CA ASP A 186 -15.83 -16.12 28.85
C ASP A 186 -14.54 -15.33 29.08
N ASP A 187 -14.57 -14.00 28.76
CA ASP A 187 -13.46 -13.06 28.91
C ASP A 187 -12.22 -13.39 28.04
N THR A 188 -12.37 -14.26 27.04
CA THR A 188 -11.28 -14.49 26.10
C THR A 188 -11.12 -13.27 25.21
N ILE A 189 -9.91 -12.69 25.17
CA ILE A 189 -9.57 -11.52 24.40
C ILE A 189 -8.78 -11.94 23.16
N ARG A 190 -9.20 -11.46 21.97
CA ARG A 190 -8.48 -11.66 20.72
C ARG A 190 -8.32 -10.35 19.97
N LEU A 191 -7.15 -10.12 19.42
CA LEU A 191 -6.91 -9.18 18.33
C LEU A 191 -6.94 -9.97 17.02
N ARG A 192 -7.72 -9.54 16.05
CA ARG A 192 -7.80 -10.17 14.72
C ARG A 192 -7.52 -9.14 13.65
N GLU A 193 -6.66 -9.51 12.72
CA GLU A 193 -6.30 -8.73 11.55
C GLU A 193 -6.74 -9.50 10.30
N HIS A 194 -7.61 -8.88 9.49
CA HIS A 194 -8.16 -9.48 8.28
C HIS A 194 -7.32 -9.19 7.03
N ASN A 195 -6.36 -8.30 7.13
CA ASN A 195 -5.41 -7.95 6.09
C ASN A 195 -4.00 -7.92 6.65
N CYS A 196 -3.02 -8.33 5.85
CA CYS A 196 -1.61 -8.12 6.14
C CYS A 196 -1.08 -6.99 5.25
N ALA A 197 -0.79 -5.84 5.84
CA ALA A 197 -0.31 -4.66 5.12
C ALA A 197 1.07 -4.87 4.46
N ILE A 198 1.80 -5.91 4.87
CA ILE A 198 3.14 -6.27 4.35
C ILE A 198 3.15 -7.72 3.82
N PHE A 199 2.05 -8.19 3.23
CA PHE A 199 1.82 -9.60 2.90
C PHE A 199 2.94 -10.24 2.07
N HIS A 200 3.40 -9.58 1.02
CA HIS A 200 4.46 -10.12 0.16
C HIS A 200 5.77 -10.29 0.93
N LEU A 201 6.16 -9.29 1.72
CA LEU A 201 7.35 -9.34 2.55
C LEU A 201 7.23 -10.40 3.66
N ALA A 202 6.06 -10.51 4.30
CA ALA A 202 5.82 -11.47 5.38
C ALA A 202 5.90 -12.94 4.92
N ARG A 203 5.65 -13.20 3.65
CA ARG A 203 5.81 -14.55 3.07
C ARG A 203 7.27 -14.93 2.81
N GLU A 204 8.12 -13.95 2.53
CA GLU A 204 9.54 -14.15 2.24
C GLU A 204 10.39 -14.09 3.52
N ALA A 205 10.02 -13.20 4.45
CA ALA A 205 10.75 -12.98 5.70
C ALA A 205 9.85 -13.19 6.93
N SER A 206 9.84 -14.41 7.49
CA SER A 206 9.05 -14.76 8.70
C SER A 206 9.42 -13.93 9.94
N SER A 207 10.64 -13.38 9.98
CA SER A 207 11.11 -12.47 11.03
C SER A 207 10.23 -11.22 11.21
N CYS A 208 9.56 -10.76 10.13
CA CYS A 208 8.58 -9.68 10.23
C CYS A 208 7.42 -10.03 11.17
N CYS A 209 6.88 -11.23 11.02
CA CYS A 209 5.73 -11.71 11.78
C CYS A 209 6.11 -12.02 13.23
N GLU A 210 7.32 -12.51 13.48
CA GLU A 210 7.81 -12.74 14.84
C GLU A 210 8.10 -11.41 15.58
N ALA A 211 8.64 -10.44 14.87
CA ALA A 211 8.83 -9.08 15.39
C ALA A 211 7.50 -8.41 15.78
N GLU A 212 6.44 -8.61 14.97
CA GLU A 212 5.09 -8.10 15.26
C GLU A 212 4.48 -8.76 16.49
N LEU A 213 4.57 -10.09 16.61
CA LEU A 213 4.10 -10.83 17.79
C LEU A 213 4.82 -10.36 19.06
N ALA A 214 6.13 -10.18 19.01
CA ALA A 214 6.90 -9.65 20.12
C ALA A 214 6.52 -8.20 20.46
N LEU A 215 6.25 -7.37 19.45
CA LEU A 215 5.78 -6.00 19.60
C LEU A 215 4.44 -5.95 20.38
N PHE A 216 3.47 -6.78 20.03
CA PHE A 216 2.18 -6.82 20.75
C PHE A 216 2.35 -7.23 22.20
N ARG A 217 3.21 -8.22 22.50
CA ARG A 217 3.55 -8.60 23.88
C ARG A 217 4.15 -7.43 24.68
N GLU A 218 5.04 -6.68 24.06
CA GLU A 218 5.72 -5.53 24.70
C GLU A 218 4.74 -4.36 24.94
N VAL A 219 3.92 -4.02 23.93
CA VAL A 219 3.01 -2.86 24.00
C VAL A 219 1.84 -3.12 24.95
N LEU A 220 1.27 -4.32 24.93
CA LEU A 220 0.17 -4.68 25.81
C LEU A 220 0.65 -5.07 27.23
N GLY A 221 1.94 -5.40 27.42
CA GLY A 221 2.44 -5.96 28.66
C GLY A 221 1.71 -7.28 29.04
N ALA A 222 1.31 -8.06 28.05
CA ALA A 222 0.46 -9.23 28.17
C ALA A 222 1.09 -10.43 27.45
N ASP A 223 0.60 -11.63 27.74
CA ASP A 223 0.93 -12.80 26.96
C ASP A 223 0.08 -12.81 25.69
N VAL A 224 0.76 -12.95 24.54
CA VAL A 224 0.12 -12.96 23.23
C VAL A 224 0.56 -14.20 22.47
N VAL A 225 -0.42 -14.96 21.98
CA VAL A 225 -0.21 -16.17 21.19
C VAL A 225 -0.92 -16.03 19.85
N ARG A 226 -0.19 -16.23 18.74
CA ARG A 226 -0.79 -16.25 17.40
C ARG A 226 -1.51 -17.58 17.20
N GLU A 227 -2.82 -17.54 16.93
CA GLU A 227 -3.67 -18.72 16.70
C GLU A 227 -3.80 -19.04 15.20
N THR A 228 -3.86 -18.00 14.34
CA THR A 228 -3.93 -18.14 12.87
C THR A 228 -2.99 -17.14 12.21
N HIS A 229 -2.56 -17.41 10.95
CA HIS A 229 -1.52 -16.66 10.29
C HIS A 229 -1.75 -16.52 8.77
N ILE A 230 -1.98 -15.30 8.28
CA ILE A 230 -2.26 -15.02 6.85
C ILE A 230 -1.10 -15.50 5.96
N ALA A 231 0.15 -15.26 6.35
CA ALA A 231 1.32 -15.67 5.56
C ALA A 231 1.45 -17.20 5.45
N SER A 232 0.82 -17.96 6.34
CA SER A 232 0.73 -19.43 6.30
C SER A 232 -0.50 -19.95 5.56
N GLY A 233 -1.35 -19.06 5.04
CA GLY A 233 -2.54 -19.41 4.25
C GLY A 233 -3.87 -19.30 4.98
N ASP A 234 -3.87 -18.85 6.24
CA ASP A 234 -5.12 -18.60 6.98
C ASP A 234 -5.80 -17.31 6.45
N ARG A 235 -7.10 -17.18 6.74
CA ARG A 235 -7.90 -16.02 6.34
C ARG A 235 -7.57 -14.74 7.11
N SER A 236 -7.03 -14.87 8.32
CA SER A 236 -6.70 -13.76 9.23
C SER A 236 -5.49 -14.11 10.07
N CYS A 237 -4.78 -13.09 10.59
CA CYS A 237 -3.93 -13.24 11.75
C CYS A 237 -4.79 -13.05 13.01
N THR A 238 -4.84 -14.02 13.88
CA THR A 238 -5.58 -13.95 15.14
C THR A 238 -4.62 -14.17 16.29
N TYR A 239 -4.64 -13.26 17.24
CA TYR A 239 -3.78 -13.26 18.42
C TYR A 239 -4.67 -13.36 19.66
N ARG A 240 -4.50 -14.42 20.44
CA ARG A 240 -5.11 -14.57 21.77
C ARG A 240 -4.25 -13.79 22.77
N VAL A 241 -4.91 -12.94 23.55
CA VAL A 241 -4.25 -12.05 24.51
C VAL A 241 -4.71 -12.39 25.92
N GLU A 242 -3.77 -12.64 26.82
CA GLU A 242 -4.01 -13.04 28.20
C GLU A 242 -3.16 -12.19 29.16
N HIS A 243 -3.63 -12.00 30.38
CA HIS A 243 -2.80 -11.40 31.42
C HIS A 243 -1.55 -12.25 31.65
N ARG A 244 -0.44 -11.60 31.94
CA ARG A 244 0.77 -12.34 32.33
C ARG A 244 0.50 -13.12 33.62
N ALA A 245 0.99 -14.34 33.66
CA ALA A 245 0.93 -15.13 34.89
C ALA A 245 1.72 -14.42 36.00
N GLY A 246 1.00 -13.81 36.96
CA GLY A 246 1.61 -13.11 38.09
C GLY A 246 1.21 -11.64 38.28
N ASP A 247 0.36 -11.08 37.38
CA ASP A 247 -0.30 -9.78 37.56
C ASP A 247 -1.68 -9.90 38.21
#